data_a8dc2541e224ab7142301eff23a9c69b
#
_entry.id   a8dc2541e224ab7142301eff23a9c69b
#
_cell.length_a   1.000
_cell.length_b   1.000
_cell.length_c   1.000
_cell.angle_alpha   90.00
_cell.angle_beta   90.00
_cell.angle_gamma   90.00
#
_symmetry.space_group_name_H-M   'P 1'
#
loop_
_entity.id
_entity.type
_entity.pdbx_description
1 polymer ?
#
loop_
_entity_poly.entity_id
_entity_poly.type
_entity_poly.pdbx_seq_one_letter_code
_entity_poly.pdbx_strand_id
1 'polypeptide(L)'
;MVKTYNLKTAVLLTLFCLCSSDTRAQGENSEIPDSFKWKISPPLLSPAVRTNDPCYSVKDPSVVYYNGRWHLFCTIRSKIRTHQIEYVSFEKWEQANKAPRTILQLTDGYFCAPQVFYFTPHKKWYLIYQVIDPSRKPSLQPAYSTTTYIDKPDSWSKPSLLFSTAPTNITQWIDFWIICDENKARLFFTSMDGRIWRSETEIGDFPVGWSQPAVVLRGDIFEASHTYKIRGKNLYLTIVEAQNGGRRYYKAYTATSLDGQWKPLADSLTNPFAGVVNTTDTASHWTDSFSHGEILRAGYDEKLEIDINGMKFLFQGVSDKERQGKSYGEIPWKLGILTLEK
;
A
#
# COMPACT_ATOMS: atom_id res chain seq x y z
N MET A 1 15.51 -43.09 -87.10
CA MET A 1 14.45 -42.08 -87.18
C MET A 1 13.74 -42.15 -85.84
N VAL A 2 14.09 -41.27 -84.96
CA VAL A 2 13.46 -41.19 -83.60
C VAL A 2 12.81 -39.85 -83.52
N LYS A 3 11.49 -39.83 -83.30
CA LYS A 3 10.67 -38.60 -83.13
C LYS A 3 10.74 -38.23 -81.67
N THR A 4 11.22 -37.03 -81.39
CA THR A 4 11.18 -36.38 -80.09
C THR A 4 9.84 -35.65 -79.93
N TYR A 5 9.11 -35.95 -78.84
CA TYR A 5 7.94 -35.18 -78.41
C TYR A 5 8.34 -34.21 -77.29
N ASN A 6 8.13 -32.94 -77.53
CA ASN A 6 8.26 -31.88 -76.51
C ASN A 6 7.00 -31.83 -75.67
N LEU A 7 7.16 -32.08 -74.37
CA LEU A 7 6.08 -31.87 -73.38
C LEU A 7 6.29 -30.51 -72.70
N LYS A 8 5.39 -29.56 -72.94
CA LYS A 8 5.36 -28.28 -72.26
C LYS A 8 4.61 -28.45 -70.93
N THR A 9 5.37 -28.38 -69.86
CA THR A 9 4.80 -28.35 -68.49
C THR A 9 4.43 -26.92 -68.13
N ALA A 10 3.14 -26.64 -67.96
CA ALA A 10 2.63 -25.39 -67.47
C ALA A 10 2.70 -25.43 -65.92
N VAL A 11 3.50 -24.55 -65.35
CA VAL A 11 3.57 -24.33 -63.90
C VAL A 11 2.52 -23.29 -63.54
N LEU A 12 1.51 -23.73 -62.80
CA LEU A 12 0.47 -22.86 -62.25
C LEU A 12 1.00 -22.29 -60.91
N LEU A 13 1.42 -21.04 -60.87
CA LEU A 13 1.78 -20.33 -59.64
C LEU A 13 0.50 -19.91 -58.90
N THR A 14 0.19 -20.63 -57.85
CA THR A 14 -0.87 -20.20 -56.90
C THR A 14 -0.27 -19.22 -55.92
N LEU A 15 -0.63 -17.94 -56.07
CA LEU A 15 -0.28 -16.90 -55.09
C LEU A 15 -1.14 -17.08 -53.83
N PHE A 16 -0.55 -17.60 -52.76
CA PHE A 16 -1.15 -17.53 -51.42
C PHE A 16 -0.90 -16.14 -50.85
N CYS A 17 -1.92 -15.29 -50.88
CA CYS A 17 -1.95 -14.09 -50.04
C CYS A 17 -2.10 -14.50 -48.58
N LEU A 18 -0.99 -14.55 -47.86
CA LEU A 18 -0.98 -14.57 -46.39
C LEU A 18 -1.39 -13.18 -45.89
N CYS A 19 -2.67 -12.96 -45.64
CA CYS A 19 -3.11 -11.88 -44.78
C CYS A 19 -2.66 -12.18 -43.34
N SER A 20 -1.46 -11.72 -42.98
CA SER A 20 -1.08 -11.58 -41.57
C SER A 20 -1.97 -10.49 -40.97
N SER A 21 -3.03 -10.90 -40.28
CA SER A 21 -3.73 -10.05 -39.33
C SER A 21 -2.79 -9.78 -38.16
N ASP A 22 -2.06 -8.67 -38.26
CA ASP A 22 -1.41 -8.06 -37.08
C ASP A 22 -2.52 -7.64 -36.12
N THR A 23 -2.92 -8.55 -35.24
CA THR A 23 -3.60 -8.18 -34.00
C THR A 23 -2.55 -7.53 -33.11
N ARG A 24 -2.21 -6.28 -33.39
CA ARG A 24 -1.67 -5.40 -32.36
C ARG A 24 -2.71 -5.36 -31.25
N ALA A 25 -2.44 -6.06 -30.16
CA ALA A 25 -3.05 -5.76 -28.90
C ALA A 25 -2.71 -4.28 -28.62
N GLN A 26 -3.68 -3.41 -28.83
CA GLN A 26 -3.65 -2.05 -28.30
C GLN A 26 -3.63 -2.22 -26.79
N GLY A 27 -2.42 -2.23 -26.20
CA GLY A 27 -2.25 -1.91 -24.79
C GLY A 27 -2.82 -0.51 -24.63
N GLU A 28 -4.01 -0.39 -24.05
CA GLU A 28 -4.57 0.88 -23.63
C GLU A 28 -3.52 1.54 -22.75
N ASN A 29 -2.89 2.57 -23.30
CA ASN A 29 -1.98 3.46 -22.58
C ASN A 29 -2.86 4.36 -21.70
N SER A 30 -3.50 3.76 -20.66
CA SER A 30 -4.31 4.52 -19.73
C SER A 30 -3.36 5.48 -18.99
N GLU A 31 -3.51 6.76 -19.28
CA GLU A 31 -2.86 7.82 -18.51
C GLU A 31 -3.37 7.74 -17.06
N ILE A 32 -2.54 8.17 -16.10
CA ILE A 32 -3.04 8.36 -14.74
C ILE A 32 -4.08 9.48 -14.82
N PRO A 33 -5.29 9.29 -14.26
CA PRO A 33 -6.28 10.36 -14.24
C PRO A 33 -5.76 11.53 -13.39
N ASP A 34 -6.00 12.75 -13.85
CA ASP A 34 -5.72 13.98 -13.11
C ASP A 34 -6.79 14.30 -12.03
N SER A 35 -7.90 13.56 -12.06
CA SER A 35 -8.95 13.56 -11.06
C SER A 35 -9.44 12.13 -10.81
N PHE A 36 -9.78 11.85 -9.57
CA PHE A 36 -10.23 10.53 -9.13
C PHE A 36 -11.71 10.58 -8.75
N LYS A 37 -12.43 9.51 -9.04
CA LYS A 37 -13.80 9.30 -8.62
C LYS A 37 -13.96 7.88 -8.10
N TRP A 38 -14.46 7.75 -6.89
CA TRP A 38 -14.45 6.49 -6.18
C TRP A 38 -15.85 6.00 -5.83
N LYS A 39 -16.08 4.70 -6.05
CA LYS A 39 -17.20 3.97 -5.46
C LYS A 39 -16.76 3.35 -4.14
N ILE A 40 -17.47 3.65 -3.05
CA ILE A 40 -17.17 3.11 -1.72
C ILE A 40 -17.90 1.79 -1.46
N SER A 41 -17.20 0.84 -0.80
CA SER A 41 -17.83 -0.37 -0.24
C SER A 41 -18.51 -0.07 1.11
N PRO A 42 -19.44 -0.92 1.57
CA PRO A 42 -19.75 -1.00 3.00
C PRO A 42 -18.48 -1.32 3.82
N PRO A 43 -18.50 -1.14 5.16
CA PRO A 43 -17.41 -1.59 6.02
C PRO A 43 -17.14 -3.08 5.85
N LEU A 44 -15.90 -3.44 5.50
CA LEU A 44 -15.47 -4.83 5.24
C LEU A 44 -14.82 -5.48 6.45
N LEU A 45 -14.22 -4.67 7.33
CA LEU A 45 -13.63 -5.13 8.58
C LEU A 45 -13.93 -4.10 9.68
N SER A 46 -14.57 -4.57 10.75
CA SER A 46 -14.88 -3.77 11.95
C SER A 46 -14.03 -4.24 13.14
N PRO A 47 -13.90 -3.43 14.20
CA PRO A 47 -13.21 -3.84 15.41
C PRO A 47 -13.73 -5.19 15.93
N ALA A 48 -12.80 -6.08 16.32
CA ALA A 48 -13.17 -7.40 16.80
C ALA A 48 -13.90 -7.34 18.15
N VAL A 49 -15.03 -8.02 18.25
CA VAL A 49 -15.72 -8.22 19.53
C VAL A 49 -15.06 -9.40 20.25
N ARG A 50 -14.23 -9.09 21.26
CA ARG A 50 -13.62 -10.08 22.14
C ARG A 50 -14.16 -9.90 23.55
N THR A 51 -14.68 -10.94 24.15
CA THR A 51 -15.35 -10.86 25.48
C THR A 51 -14.46 -10.23 26.54
N ASN A 52 -13.19 -10.59 26.58
CA ASN A 52 -12.23 -10.12 27.60
C ASN A 52 -11.34 -8.97 27.12
N ASP A 53 -11.34 -8.65 25.83
CA ASP A 53 -10.49 -7.64 25.21
C ASP A 53 -11.18 -6.98 24.01
N PRO A 54 -12.26 -6.19 24.23
CA PRO A 54 -12.99 -5.54 23.15
C PRO A 54 -12.10 -4.50 22.47
N CYS A 55 -11.99 -4.62 21.13
CA CYS A 55 -11.24 -3.66 20.32
C CYS A 55 -12.06 -2.38 20.10
N TYR A 56 -11.39 -1.24 20.15
CA TYR A 56 -11.98 0.06 19.80
C TYR A 56 -11.92 0.29 18.29
N SER A 57 -10.78 -0.08 17.66
CA SER A 57 -10.50 0.28 16.28
C SER A 57 -9.75 -0.82 15.54
N VAL A 58 -9.90 -0.82 14.21
CA VAL A 58 -9.03 -1.50 13.27
C VAL A 58 -8.55 -0.46 12.24
N LYS A 59 -7.24 -0.32 12.10
CA LYS A 59 -6.58 0.77 11.36
C LYS A 59 -5.33 0.32 10.63
N ASP A 60 -4.72 1.26 9.91
CA ASP A 60 -3.39 1.15 9.29
C ASP A 60 -3.24 -0.19 8.54
N PRO A 61 -4.10 -0.49 7.54
CA PRO A 61 -4.06 -1.77 6.86
C PRO A 61 -2.87 -1.88 5.91
N SER A 62 -2.24 -3.06 5.88
CA SER A 62 -1.36 -3.49 4.80
C SER A 62 -1.71 -4.88 4.33
N VAL A 63 -1.78 -5.11 3.00
CA VAL A 63 -2.38 -6.30 2.45
C VAL A 63 -1.68 -6.80 1.19
N VAL A 64 -1.55 -8.12 1.06
CA VAL A 64 -1.08 -8.79 -0.16
C VAL A 64 -2.03 -9.91 -0.57
N TYR A 65 -2.11 -10.16 -1.87
CA TYR A 65 -2.76 -11.35 -2.40
C TYR A 65 -1.70 -12.40 -2.75
N TYR A 66 -1.76 -13.55 -2.08
CA TYR A 66 -0.79 -14.63 -2.26
C TYR A 66 -1.47 -15.99 -2.06
N ASN A 67 -1.12 -16.98 -2.90
CA ASN A 67 -1.68 -18.33 -2.85
C ASN A 67 -3.21 -18.39 -2.76
N GLY A 68 -3.91 -17.57 -3.58
CA GLY A 68 -5.36 -17.55 -3.67
C GLY A 68 -6.08 -16.86 -2.50
N ARG A 69 -5.35 -16.20 -1.61
CA ARG A 69 -5.89 -15.55 -0.41
C ARG A 69 -5.34 -14.14 -0.22
N TRP A 70 -6.13 -13.28 0.39
CA TRP A 70 -5.68 -12.03 0.96
C TRP A 70 -5.05 -12.28 2.33
N HIS A 71 -3.92 -11.66 2.58
CA HIS A 71 -3.21 -11.63 3.86
C HIS A 71 -3.15 -10.19 4.32
N LEU A 72 -4.03 -9.85 5.26
CA LEU A 72 -4.21 -8.50 5.80
C LEU A 72 -3.56 -8.40 7.17
N PHE A 73 -2.72 -7.40 7.33
CA PHE A 73 -2.14 -6.97 8.61
C PHE A 73 -2.71 -5.58 8.92
N CYS A 74 -3.21 -5.38 10.11
CA CYS A 74 -3.78 -4.09 10.50
C CYS A 74 -3.49 -3.79 11.97
N THR A 75 -3.39 -2.52 12.30
CA THR A 75 -3.31 -2.09 13.69
C THR A 75 -4.66 -2.26 14.37
N ILE A 76 -4.64 -2.83 15.56
CA ILE A 76 -5.77 -2.79 16.48
C ILE A 76 -5.42 -1.99 17.72
N ARG A 77 -6.43 -1.45 18.37
CA ARG A 77 -6.34 -0.92 19.71
C ARG A 77 -7.52 -1.43 20.55
N SER A 78 -7.25 -1.81 21.77
CA SER A 78 -8.26 -2.31 22.70
C SER A 78 -8.17 -1.60 24.05
N LYS A 79 -9.07 -1.94 24.96
CA LYS A 79 -9.04 -1.43 26.33
C LYS A 79 -7.81 -1.90 27.10
N ILE A 80 -7.37 -3.13 26.85
CA ILE A 80 -6.28 -3.79 27.60
C ILE A 80 -4.94 -3.57 26.89
N ARG A 81 -4.96 -3.61 25.54
CA ARG A 81 -3.76 -3.50 24.71
C ARG A 81 -3.61 -2.09 24.21
N THR A 82 -2.38 -1.61 24.13
CA THR A 82 -2.05 -0.43 23.33
C THR A 82 -2.23 -0.75 21.84
N HIS A 83 -1.42 -0.23 20.95
CA HIS A 83 -1.46 -0.58 19.54
C HIS A 83 -0.69 -1.86 19.28
N GLN A 84 -1.31 -2.84 18.60
CA GLN A 84 -0.70 -4.10 18.18
C GLN A 84 -1.20 -4.46 16.78
N ILE A 85 -0.49 -5.36 16.08
CA ILE A 85 -0.86 -5.81 14.74
C ILE A 85 -1.68 -7.09 14.84
N GLU A 86 -2.82 -7.08 14.17
CA GLU A 86 -3.69 -8.24 13.95
C GLU A 86 -3.54 -8.74 12.50
N TYR A 87 -3.45 -10.04 12.34
CA TYR A 87 -3.46 -10.74 11.07
C TYR A 87 -4.81 -11.37 10.80
N VAL A 88 -5.28 -11.23 9.54
CA VAL A 88 -6.52 -11.81 9.03
C VAL A 88 -6.28 -12.36 7.63
N SER A 89 -6.72 -13.58 7.33
CA SER A 89 -6.64 -14.15 5.99
C SER A 89 -7.98 -14.66 5.49
N PHE A 90 -8.31 -14.33 4.24
CA PHE A 90 -9.59 -14.65 3.60
C PHE A 90 -9.44 -14.76 2.08
N GLU A 91 -10.39 -15.39 1.42
CA GLU A 91 -10.40 -15.52 -0.05
C GLU A 91 -11.12 -14.36 -0.73
N LYS A 92 -12.23 -13.91 -0.14
CA LYS A 92 -13.08 -12.83 -0.66
C LYS A 92 -13.29 -11.76 0.42
N TRP A 93 -13.33 -10.51 0.05
CA TRP A 93 -13.47 -9.36 0.96
C TRP A 93 -14.73 -9.43 1.82
N GLU A 94 -15.81 -9.99 1.30
CA GLU A 94 -17.07 -10.16 2.04
C GLU A 94 -16.94 -11.13 3.23
N GLN A 95 -15.89 -11.93 3.24
CA GLN A 95 -15.57 -12.88 4.33
C GLN A 95 -14.67 -12.25 5.40
N ALA A 96 -14.01 -11.12 5.12
CA ALA A 96 -12.97 -10.54 5.96
C ALA A 96 -13.42 -10.38 7.43
N ASN A 97 -14.62 -9.84 7.65
CA ASN A 97 -15.12 -9.59 9.01
C ASN A 97 -15.41 -10.86 9.83
N LYS A 98 -15.63 -11.99 9.15
CA LYS A 98 -15.92 -13.30 9.77
C LYS A 98 -14.69 -14.21 9.85
N ALA A 99 -13.60 -13.85 9.17
CA ALA A 99 -12.39 -14.65 9.15
C ALA A 99 -11.72 -14.70 10.54
N PRO A 100 -11.01 -15.79 10.85
CA PRO A 100 -10.19 -15.86 12.07
C PRO A 100 -9.19 -14.72 12.15
N ARG A 101 -9.02 -14.17 13.35
CA ARG A 101 -8.15 -13.03 13.62
C ARG A 101 -7.11 -13.39 14.67
N THR A 102 -5.85 -13.17 14.37
CA THR A 102 -4.73 -13.48 15.25
C THR A 102 -3.91 -12.23 15.53
N ILE A 103 -3.75 -11.86 16.80
CA ILE A 103 -2.82 -10.79 17.19
C ILE A 103 -1.42 -11.39 17.15
N LEU A 104 -0.52 -10.73 16.43
CA LEU A 104 0.87 -11.19 16.31
C LEU A 104 1.58 -11.12 17.67
N GLN A 105 2.47 -12.07 17.93
CA GLN A 105 3.25 -12.15 19.17
C GLN A 105 4.69 -11.66 18.94
N LEU A 106 4.83 -10.41 18.43
CA LEU A 106 6.13 -9.83 18.12
C LEU A 106 6.84 -9.33 19.39
N THR A 107 6.12 -8.55 20.19
CA THR A 107 6.54 -8.03 21.50
C THR A 107 5.33 -7.82 22.38
N ASP A 108 5.53 -7.67 23.69
CA ASP A 108 4.46 -7.40 24.65
C ASP A 108 3.96 -5.95 24.62
N GLY A 109 4.75 -5.04 24.03
CA GLY A 109 4.49 -3.61 24.02
C GLY A 109 3.74 -3.12 22.78
N TYR A 110 4.07 -1.89 22.42
CA TYR A 110 3.53 -1.16 21.28
C TYR A 110 4.21 -1.59 19.98
N PHE A 111 3.43 -2.03 18.98
CA PHE A 111 3.86 -2.27 17.61
C PHE A 111 2.68 -2.11 16.66
N CYS A 112 2.81 -1.26 15.64
CA CYS A 112 1.68 -0.93 14.77
C CYS A 112 2.12 -0.32 13.44
N ALA A 113 1.13 0.12 12.63
CA ALA A 113 1.29 0.70 11.31
C ALA A 113 2.14 -0.20 10.39
N PRO A 114 1.63 -1.40 10.06
CA PRO A 114 2.38 -2.40 9.29
C PRO A 114 2.47 -2.04 7.81
N GLN A 115 3.57 -2.48 7.19
CA GLN A 115 3.70 -2.72 5.75
C GLN A 115 4.20 -4.14 5.54
N VAL A 116 3.52 -4.94 4.74
CA VAL A 116 3.94 -6.31 4.40
C VAL A 116 4.34 -6.41 2.94
N PHE A 117 5.45 -7.06 2.62
CA PHE A 117 5.87 -7.43 1.26
C PHE A 117 6.82 -8.63 1.27
N TYR A 118 6.93 -9.32 0.14
CA TYR A 118 7.93 -10.35 -0.07
C TYR A 118 9.19 -9.72 -0.63
N PHE A 119 10.32 -9.89 0.05
CA PHE A 119 11.60 -9.41 -0.43
C PHE A 119 12.30 -10.51 -1.21
N THR A 120 12.25 -10.41 -2.53
CA THR A 120 12.69 -11.42 -3.48
C THR A 120 14.15 -11.85 -3.28
N PRO A 121 15.13 -10.94 -3.05
CA PRO A 121 16.52 -11.33 -2.86
C PRO A 121 16.74 -12.25 -1.64
N HIS A 122 15.97 -12.05 -0.55
CA HIS A 122 16.09 -12.87 0.67
C HIS A 122 15.12 -14.07 0.67
N LYS A 123 14.19 -14.15 -0.28
CA LYS A 123 13.12 -15.17 -0.33
C LYS A 123 12.33 -15.22 0.98
N LYS A 124 11.99 -14.06 1.53
CA LYS A 124 11.28 -13.89 2.81
C LYS A 124 10.23 -12.80 2.73
N TRP A 125 9.20 -12.98 3.51
CA TRP A 125 8.25 -11.93 3.83
C TRP A 125 8.88 -10.99 4.85
N TYR A 126 8.67 -9.70 4.66
CA TYR A 126 9.01 -8.63 5.57
C TYR A 126 7.73 -7.97 6.06
N LEU A 127 7.66 -7.75 7.35
CA LEU A 127 6.67 -6.89 8.00
C LEU A 127 7.44 -5.73 8.59
N ILE A 128 7.26 -4.54 8.03
CA ILE A 128 7.81 -3.29 8.53
C ILE A 128 6.75 -2.66 9.42
N TYR A 129 7.13 -2.11 10.54
CA TYR A 129 6.22 -1.48 11.50
C TYR A 129 6.97 -0.57 12.45
N GLN A 130 6.26 0.10 13.33
CA GLN A 130 6.85 0.97 14.34
C GLN A 130 6.72 0.36 15.74
N VAL A 131 7.77 0.55 16.53
CA VAL A 131 7.86 0.12 17.95
C VAL A 131 8.28 1.29 18.83
N ILE A 132 8.06 1.18 20.15
CA ILE A 132 8.59 2.14 21.12
C ILE A 132 9.86 1.56 21.74
N ASP A 133 10.95 2.32 21.62
CA ASP A 133 12.21 2.10 22.34
C ASP A 133 12.51 3.36 23.19
N PRO A 134 12.26 3.32 24.51
CA PRO A 134 12.46 4.49 25.37
C PRO A 134 13.92 4.95 25.51
N SER A 135 14.87 4.08 25.17
CA SER A 135 16.30 4.40 25.21
C SER A 135 16.77 5.28 24.04
N ARG A 136 15.91 5.46 23.00
CA ARG A 136 16.22 6.20 21.79
C ARG A 136 15.45 7.52 21.69
N LYS A 137 15.95 8.40 20.84
CA LYS A 137 15.28 9.66 20.46
C LYS A 137 15.29 9.80 18.95
N PRO A 138 14.10 9.92 18.31
CA PRO A 138 12.77 9.76 18.91
C PRO A 138 12.55 8.34 19.46
N SER A 139 11.67 8.17 20.44
CA SER A 139 11.41 6.84 21.04
C SER A 139 10.63 5.92 20.10
N LEU A 140 9.84 6.44 19.19
CA LEU A 140 9.23 5.66 18.12
C LEU A 140 10.33 5.26 17.12
N GLN A 141 10.44 3.98 16.81
CA GLN A 141 11.48 3.44 15.94
C GLN A 141 10.90 2.56 14.84
N PRO A 142 11.41 2.65 13.58
CA PRO A 142 11.10 1.69 12.54
C PRO A 142 11.74 0.34 12.82
N ALA A 143 10.93 -0.70 12.77
CA ALA A 143 11.33 -2.08 13.00
C ALA A 143 10.84 -2.99 11.89
N TYR A 144 11.41 -4.18 11.82
CA TYR A 144 10.94 -5.24 10.93
C TYR A 144 10.97 -6.61 11.61
N SER A 145 10.11 -7.49 11.12
CA SER A 145 10.13 -8.93 11.37
C SER A 145 10.07 -9.66 10.04
N THR A 146 10.57 -10.89 10.01
CA THR A 146 10.58 -11.71 8.79
C THR A 146 10.00 -13.09 9.02
N THR A 147 9.44 -13.69 7.95
CA THR A 147 9.03 -15.08 7.92
C THR A 147 9.17 -15.67 6.51
N THR A 148 9.23 -16.99 6.38
CA THR A 148 9.07 -17.70 5.10
C THR A 148 7.61 -18.13 4.87
N TYR A 149 6.73 -18.03 5.88
CA TYR A 149 5.35 -18.52 5.86
C TYR A 149 4.38 -17.42 6.29
N ILE A 150 3.89 -16.62 5.32
CA ILE A 150 2.98 -15.49 5.60
C ILE A 150 1.67 -15.93 6.28
N ASP A 151 1.22 -17.15 6.00
CA ASP A 151 -0.02 -17.75 6.53
C ASP A 151 0.13 -18.32 7.96
N LYS A 152 1.34 -18.25 8.54
CA LYS A 152 1.62 -18.71 9.91
C LYS A 152 1.95 -17.53 10.81
N PRO A 153 0.98 -16.95 11.51
CA PRO A 153 1.18 -15.74 12.31
C PRO A 153 2.22 -15.89 13.43
N ASP A 154 2.46 -17.11 13.92
CA ASP A 154 3.46 -17.39 14.96
C ASP A 154 4.89 -17.57 14.41
N SER A 155 5.07 -17.54 13.08
CA SER A 155 6.38 -17.77 12.44
C SER A 155 7.21 -16.50 12.24
N TRP A 156 6.66 -15.33 12.55
CA TRP A 156 7.37 -14.06 12.44
C TRP A 156 8.52 -13.97 13.46
N SER A 157 9.68 -13.50 13.01
CA SER A 157 10.82 -13.25 13.90
C SER A 157 10.49 -12.16 14.93
N LYS A 158 11.26 -12.12 16.00
CA LYS A 158 11.25 -10.98 16.92
C LYS A 158 11.67 -9.69 16.17
N PRO A 159 11.27 -8.49 16.69
CA PRO A 159 11.61 -7.21 16.08
C PRO A 159 13.12 -7.00 15.95
N SER A 160 13.51 -6.45 14.81
CA SER A 160 14.84 -5.85 14.59
C SER A 160 14.65 -4.42 14.13
N LEU A 161 15.48 -3.49 14.58
CA LEU A 161 15.40 -2.09 14.17
C LEU A 161 16.04 -1.89 12.80
N LEU A 162 15.43 -1.04 11.95
CA LEU A 162 16.00 -0.66 10.64
C LEU A 162 17.27 0.19 10.80
N PHE A 163 17.34 1.05 11.84
CA PHE A 163 18.49 1.89 12.10
C PHE A 163 19.22 1.41 13.34
N SER A 164 20.50 1.12 13.23
CA SER A 164 21.38 0.83 14.38
C SER A 164 21.51 2.06 15.30
N THR A 165 21.61 3.26 14.67
CA THR A 165 21.61 4.55 15.36
C THR A 165 20.53 5.42 14.74
N ALA A 166 19.68 6.04 15.55
CA ALA A 166 18.66 6.96 15.07
C ALA A 166 19.27 8.14 14.32
N PRO A 167 18.70 8.58 13.18
CA PRO A 167 19.18 9.75 12.46
C PRO A 167 19.14 11.01 13.34
N THR A 168 20.18 11.81 13.28
CA THR A 168 20.34 13.00 14.14
C THR A 168 19.47 14.19 13.75
N ASN A 169 18.99 14.20 12.49
CA ASN A 169 18.16 15.28 11.93
C ASN A 169 16.64 15.00 12.05
N ILE A 170 16.25 13.90 12.70
CA ILE A 170 14.85 13.51 12.90
C ILE A 170 14.50 13.64 14.38
N THR A 171 13.49 14.46 14.67
CA THR A 171 12.91 14.63 16.01
C THR A 171 11.61 13.85 16.20
N GLN A 172 10.92 13.59 15.09
CA GLN A 172 9.66 12.85 15.03
C GLN A 172 9.54 12.17 13.67
N TRP A 173 9.07 10.95 13.64
CA TRP A 173 8.77 10.19 12.43
C TRP A 173 7.64 9.19 12.68
N ILE A 174 6.93 8.82 11.62
CA ILE A 174 5.79 7.89 11.69
C ILE A 174 5.52 7.29 10.31
N ASP A 175 4.87 6.12 10.27
CA ASP A 175 4.34 5.46 9.09
C ASP A 175 5.41 5.14 8.04
N PHE A 176 6.21 4.15 8.36
CA PHE A 176 7.35 3.72 7.57
C PHE A 176 6.93 2.87 6.38
N TRP A 177 7.35 3.28 5.18
CA TRP A 177 7.00 2.63 3.94
C TRP A 177 8.22 2.37 3.07
N ILE A 178 8.48 1.11 2.71
CA ILE A 178 9.63 0.70 1.89
C ILE A 178 9.15 0.32 0.50
N ILE A 179 9.85 0.82 -0.52
CA ILE A 179 9.73 0.41 -1.92
C ILE A 179 11.13 0.24 -2.49
N CYS A 180 11.31 -0.77 -3.36
CA CYS A 180 12.60 -1.04 -3.98
C CYS A 180 12.52 -0.90 -5.50
N ASP A 181 13.63 -0.46 -6.09
CA ASP A 181 13.94 -0.69 -7.49
C ASP A 181 15.03 -1.78 -7.60
N GLU A 182 15.67 -1.91 -8.75
CA GLU A 182 16.69 -2.92 -9.00
C GLU A 182 17.98 -2.71 -8.18
N ASN A 183 18.24 -1.48 -7.74
CA ASN A 183 19.51 -1.10 -7.11
C ASN A 183 19.36 -0.79 -5.63
N LYS A 184 18.26 -0.13 -5.22
CA LYS A 184 18.11 0.42 -3.88
C LYS A 184 16.76 0.12 -3.27
N ALA A 185 16.75 -0.05 -1.95
CA ALA A 185 15.57 0.07 -1.11
C ALA A 185 15.45 1.51 -0.60
N ARG A 186 14.24 2.06 -0.65
CA ARG A 186 13.94 3.41 -0.17
C ARG A 186 12.86 3.38 0.89
N LEU A 187 13.16 3.96 2.02
CA LEU A 187 12.27 4.10 3.16
C LEU A 187 11.68 5.53 3.15
N PHE A 188 10.38 5.63 2.95
CA PHE A 188 9.62 6.86 3.07
C PHE A 188 8.92 6.91 4.44
N PHE A 189 8.78 8.10 5.00
CA PHE A 189 8.03 8.35 6.23
C PHE A 189 7.65 9.83 6.35
N THR A 190 6.74 10.14 7.26
CA THR A 190 6.35 11.53 7.55
C THR A 190 6.85 11.96 8.94
N SER A 191 6.94 13.26 9.17
CA SER A 191 7.28 13.85 10.46
C SER A 191 6.14 14.68 11.05
N MET A 192 4.90 14.55 10.50
CA MET A 192 3.67 15.22 10.95
C MET A 192 3.73 16.76 10.97
N ASP A 193 4.69 17.34 10.26
CA ASP A 193 4.94 18.77 10.15
C ASP A 193 5.00 19.25 8.69
N GLY A 194 4.28 18.53 7.81
CA GLY A 194 4.21 18.86 6.38
C GLY A 194 5.38 18.33 5.56
N ARG A 195 6.14 17.33 6.05
CA ARG A 195 7.30 16.79 5.33
C ARG A 195 7.18 15.29 5.12
N ILE A 196 7.52 14.85 3.89
CA ILE A 196 7.88 13.47 3.59
C ILE A 196 9.40 13.40 3.49
N TRP A 197 9.95 12.41 4.17
CA TRP A 197 11.37 12.10 4.19
C TRP A 197 11.65 10.81 3.44
N ARG A 198 12.87 10.68 2.96
CA ARG A 198 13.39 9.45 2.35
C ARG A 198 14.79 9.16 2.90
N SER A 199 15.00 7.88 3.26
CA SER A 199 16.31 7.27 3.48
C SER A 199 16.48 6.15 2.46
N GLU A 200 17.70 5.77 2.14
CA GLU A 200 17.96 4.72 1.15
C GLU A 200 19.13 3.83 1.57
N THR A 201 19.12 2.60 1.05
CA THR A 201 20.22 1.64 1.17
C THR A 201 20.35 0.84 -0.13
N GLU A 202 21.53 0.33 -0.42
CA GLU A 202 21.71 -0.58 -1.55
C GLU A 202 20.90 -1.86 -1.36
N ILE A 203 20.38 -2.43 -2.45
CA ILE A 203 19.51 -3.62 -2.36
C ILE A 203 20.21 -4.81 -1.70
N GLY A 204 21.52 -4.91 -1.85
CA GLY A 204 22.33 -5.96 -1.23
C GLY A 204 22.60 -5.76 0.25
N ASP A 205 22.47 -4.54 0.76
CA ASP A 205 22.67 -4.22 2.18
C ASP A 205 21.36 -4.24 2.98
N PHE A 206 20.21 -4.19 2.29
CA PHE A 206 18.91 -4.24 2.95
C PHE A 206 18.80 -5.46 3.89
N PRO A 207 18.29 -5.32 5.12
CA PRO A 207 17.50 -4.21 5.69
C PRO A 207 18.33 -3.21 6.53
N VAL A 208 19.62 -3.15 6.38
CA VAL A 208 20.53 -2.25 7.12
C VAL A 208 21.20 -1.24 6.17
N GLY A 209 22.15 -0.45 6.65
CA GLY A 209 22.93 0.46 5.79
C GLY A 209 22.19 1.73 5.35
N TRP A 210 21.12 2.11 6.04
CA TRP A 210 20.30 3.26 5.69
C TRP A 210 21.06 4.59 5.77
N SER A 211 20.93 5.41 4.73
CA SER A 211 21.47 6.78 4.69
C SER A 211 20.78 7.70 5.69
N GLN A 212 21.40 8.87 5.95
CA GLN A 212 20.67 9.93 6.65
C GLN A 212 19.45 10.36 5.82
N PRO A 213 18.27 10.51 6.45
CA PRO A 213 17.07 10.92 5.75
C PRO A 213 17.16 12.34 5.17
N ALA A 214 16.59 12.52 3.97
CA ALA A 214 16.41 13.78 3.32
C ALA A 214 14.93 14.09 3.08
N VAL A 215 14.56 15.37 3.14
CA VAL A 215 13.18 15.79 2.80
C VAL A 215 13.00 15.73 1.29
N VAL A 216 11.99 15.02 0.83
CA VAL A 216 11.69 14.85 -0.60
C VAL A 216 10.40 15.54 -1.05
N LEU A 217 9.51 15.86 -0.10
CA LEU A 217 8.30 16.63 -0.36
C LEU A 217 7.96 17.49 0.85
N ARG A 218 7.45 18.69 0.59
CA ARG A 218 6.89 19.62 1.57
C ARG A 218 5.52 20.08 1.11
N GLY A 219 4.57 20.15 2.02
CA GLY A 219 3.23 20.62 1.71
C GLY A 219 2.30 20.55 2.91
N ASP A 220 1.04 20.90 2.68
CA ASP A 220 -0.03 20.68 3.64
C ASP A 220 -0.41 19.19 3.63
N ILE A 221 0.40 18.39 4.28
CA ILE A 221 0.30 16.94 4.43
C ILE A 221 0.42 16.57 5.90
N PHE A 222 -0.06 15.38 6.25
CA PHE A 222 -0.10 14.96 7.66
C PHE A 222 0.72 13.70 7.92
N GLU A 223 0.24 12.51 7.55
CA GLU A 223 0.87 11.23 7.84
C GLU A 223 0.63 10.20 6.72
N ALA A 224 1.01 8.94 6.90
CA ALA A 224 0.69 7.80 6.02
C ALA A 224 1.07 8.03 4.54
N SER A 225 2.35 8.30 4.29
CA SER A 225 2.87 8.41 2.91
C SER A 225 3.21 7.04 2.34
N HIS A 226 2.53 6.63 1.28
CA HIS A 226 2.71 5.33 0.63
C HIS A 226 3.06 5.51 -0.85
N THR A 227 4.16 4.93 -1.28
CA THR A 227 4.72 5.06 -2.63
C THR A 227 4.63 3.75 -3.39
N TYR A 228 4.21 3.83 -4.66
CA TYR A 228 3.96 2.68 -5.54
C TYR A 228 4.60 2.87 -6.91
N LYS A 229 4.95 1.78 -7.57
CA LYS A 229 5.32 1.76 -8.99
C LYS A 229 4.08 1.56 -9.83
N ILE A 230 3.88 2.38 -10.86
CA ILE A 230 2.83 2.15 -11.84
C ILE A 230 3.29 1.05 -12.81
N ARG A 231 2.53 -0.05 -12.88
CA ARG A 231 2.84 -1.17 -13.74
C ARG A 231 2.92 -0.73 -15.21
N GLY A 232 3.98 -1.17 -15.90
CA GLY A 232 4.21 -0.88 -17.31
C GLY A 232 4.62 0.55 -17.62
N LYS A 233 4.84 1.41 -16.61
CA LYS A 233 5.25 2.81 -16.80
C LYS A 233 6.51 3.15 -16.02
N ASN A 234 7.31 4.08 -16.53
CA ASN A 234 8.39 4.68 -15.76
C ASN A 234 7.84 5.83 -14.90
N LEU A 235 6.97 5.47 -13.96
CA LEU A 235 6.24 6.42 -13.13
C LEU A 235 5.93 5.81 -11.76
N TYR A 236 6.05 6.64 -10.74
CA TYR A 236 5.72 6.34 -9.36
C TYR A 236 4.58 7.24 -8.89
N LEU A 237 3.75 6.72 -8.03
CA LEU A 237 2.65 7.42 -7.36
C LEU A 237 2.91 7.39 -5.85
N THR A 238 2.95 8.55 -5.22
CA THR A 238 2.91 8.67 -3.75
C THR A 238 1.56 9.24 -3.35
N ILE A 239 0.88 8.55 -2.47
CA ILE A 239 -0.30 9.06 -1.77
C ILE A 239 0.08 9.42 -0.34
N VAL A 240 -0.55 10.45 0.21
CA VAL A 240 -0.29 10.89 1.59
C VAL A 240 -1.55 11.47 2.21
N GLU A 241 -1.76 11.19 3.48
CA GLU A 241 -2.88 11.71 4.23
C GLU A 241 -2.72 13.21 4.50
N ALA A 242 -3.83 13.93 4.40
CA ALA A 242 -4.00 15.32 4.81
C ALA A 242 -5.25 15.45 5.67
N GLN A 243 -5.41 16.60 6.32
CA GLN A 243 -6.57 16.83 7.18
C GLN A 243 -7.15 18.23 7.00
N ASN A 244 -8.47 18.32 7.17
CA ASN A 244 -9.18 19.58 7.19
C ASN A 244 -10.33 19.54 8.22
N GLY A 245 -10.32 20.44 9.19
CA GLY A 245 -11.33 20.46 10.25
C GLY A 245 -11.44 19.14 11.06
N GLY A 246 -10.33 18.40 11.18
CA GLY A 246 -10.26 17.09 11.82
C GLY A 246 -10.74 15.92 10.97
N ARG A 247 -11.28 16.12 9.78
CA ARG A 247 -11.53 15.07 8.78
C ARG A 247 -10.26 14.77 8.01
N ARG A 248 -10.10 13.52 7.62
CA ARG A 248 -8.94 13.01 6.86
C ARG A 248 -9.29 12.81 5.41
N TYR A 249 -8.33 13.08 4.51
CA TYR A 249 -8.42 12.81 3.07
C TYR A 249 -7.02 12.56 2.52
N TYR A 250 -6.93 12.04 1.29
CA TYR A 250 -5.66 11.73 0.64
C TYR A 250 -5.34 12.67 -0.49
N LYS A 251 -4.06 13.04 -0.59
CA LYS A 251 -3.42 13.72 -1.71
C LYS A 251 -2.57 12.73 -2.50
N ALA A 252 -2.27 13.05 -3.77
CA ALA A 252 -1.43 12.25 -4.63
C ALA A 252 -0.40 13.10 -5.36
N TYR A 253 0.79 12.52 -5.52
CA TYR A 253 1.93 13.09 -6.23
C TYR A 253 2.56 12.04 -7.12
N THR A 254 3.21 12.45 -8.23
CA THR A 254 3.91 11.55 -9.14
C THR A 254 5.36 11.94 -9.33
N ALA A 255 6.22 10.95 -9.63
CA ALA A 255 7.60 11.16 -10.03
C ALA A 255 8.03 10.08 -11.04
N THR A 256 8.96 10.41 -11.93
CA THR A 256 9.50 9.45 -12.91
C THR A 256 10.61 8.56 -12.35
N SER A 257 11.09 8.86 -11.15
CA SER A 257 12.03 8.01 -10.39
C SER A 257 11.80 8.20 -8.89
N LEU A 258 12.20 7.24 -8.07
CA LEU A 258 12.12 7.33 -6.61
C LEU A 258 13.03 8.42 -6.03
N ASP A 259 14.05 8.85 -6.79
CA ASP A 259 14.96 9.95 -6.45
C ASP A 259 14.53 11.28 -7.06
N GLY A 260 13.50 11.27 -7.91
CA GLY A 260 13.02 12.42 -8.66
C GLY A 260 12.24 13.42 -7.83
N GLN A 261 11.89 14.53 -8.48
CA GLN A 261 11.00 15.53 -7.91
C GLN A 261 9.54 15.03 -7.98
N TRP A 262 8.86 15.06 -6.87
CA TRP A 262 7.43 14.78 -6.78
C TRP A 262 6.60 15.94 -7.29
N LYS A 263 5.71 15.68 -8.24
CA LYS A 263 4.79 16.65 -8.84
C LYS A 263 3.37 16.43 -8.34
N PRO A 264 2.61 17.48 -8.01
CA PRO A 264 1.21 17.36 -7.66
C PRO A 264 0.40 16.68 -8.76
N LEU A 265 -0.53 15.80 -8.37
CA LEU A 265 -1.50 15.15 -9.26
C LEU A 265 -2.93 15.45 -8.80
N ALA A 266 -3.23 15.10 -7.54
CA ALA A 266 -4.52 15.30 -6.90
C ALA A 266 -4.22 15.74 -5.45
N ASP A 267 -3.89 17.03 -5.25
CA ASP A 267 -3.26 17.50 -4.01
C ASP A 267 -4.04 18.61 -3.30
N SER A 268 -5.32 18.79 -3.64
CA SER A 268 -6.18 19.80 -3.02
C SER A 268 -7.43 19.17 -2.38
N LEU A 269 -8.06 19.90 -1.48
CA LEU A 269 -9.32 19.47 -0.86
C LEU A 269 -10.47 19.33 -1.87
N THR A 270 -10.45 20.11 -2.95
CA THR A 270 -11.46 20.10 -4.02
C THR A 270 -11.14 19.10 -5.14
N ASN A 271 -9.91 18.65 -5.24
CA ASN A 271 -9.46 17.58 -6.13
C ASN A 271 -8.50 16.65 -5.37
N PRO A 272 -8.98 15.86 -4.40
CA PRO A 272 -8.16 14.93 -3.65
C PRO A 272 -7.96 13.62 -4.40
N PHE A 273 -6.94 12.83 -4.00
CA PHE A 273 -6.88 11.44 -4.41
C PHE A 273 -8.09 10.65 -3.87
N ALA A 274 -8.36 10.75 -2.56
CA ALA A 274 -9.53 10.14 -1.93
C ALA A 274 -10.06 11.01 -0.79
N GLY A 275 -11.36 11.31 -0.82
CA GLY A 275 -12.04 12.12 0.18
C GLY A 275 -13.55 12.14 -0.05
N VAL A 276 -14.29 12.81 0.81
CA VAL A 276 -15.77 12.90 0.72
C VAL A 276 -16.23 13.48 -0.62
N VAL A 277 -15.49 14.48 -1.15
CA VAL A 277 -15.90 15.24 -2.34
C VAL A 277 -15.83 14.43 -3.65
N ASN A 278 -15.03 13.36 -3.69
CA ASN A 278 -14.85 12.54 -4.88
C ASN A 278 -15.25 11.07 -4.67
N THR A 279 -16.05 10.80 -3.63
CA THR A 279 -16.57 9.47 -3.32
C THR A 279 -18.06 9.43 -3.58
N THR A 280 -18.51 8.47 -4.40
CA THR A 280 -19.92 8.20 -4.63
C THR A 280 -20.41 7.16 -3.64
N ASP A 281 -21.41 7.52 -2.83
CA ASP A 281 -22.07 6.60 -1.94
C ASP A 281 -23.35 6.08 -2.59
N THR A 282 -23.52 4.77 -2.56
CA THR A 282 -24.68 4.15 -3.17
C THR A 282 -25.71 3.65 -2.16
N ALA A 283 -25.43 3.56 -0.86
CA ALA A 283 -26.38 2.94 0.07
C ALA A 283 -26.30 3.36 1.54
N SER A 284 -25.15 3.76 2.05
CA SER A 284 -25.02 4.21 3.43
C SER A 284 -23.72 4.97 3.63
N HIS A 285 -23.83 6.27 3.85
CA HIS A 285 -22.71 7.11 4.24
C HIS A 285 -22.19 6.67 5.61
N TRP A 286 -21.14 5.86 5.64
CA TRP A 286 -20.59 5.32 6.88
C TRP A 286 -19.29 6.01 7.32
N THR A 287 -18.72 6.89 6.47
CA THR A 287 -17.47 7.56 6.77
C THR A 287 -17.45 9.00 6.25
N ASP A 288 -16.92 9.90 7.04
CA ASP A 288 -16.60 11.29 6.71
C ASP A 288 -15.08 11.52 6.66
N SER A 289 -14.29 10.50 7.02
CA SER A 289 -12.84 10.55 7.07
C SER A 289 -12.24 9.34 6.33
N PHE A 290 -11.29 9.63 5.45
CA PHE A 290 -10.51 8.65 4.68
C PHE A 290 -9.07 8.75 5.19
N SER A 291 -8.68 7.80 6.02
CA SER A 291 -7.41 7.83 6.73
C SER A 291 -6.63 6.56 6.45
N HIS A 292 -5.40 6.50 6.82
CA HIS A 292 -4.36 5.48 6.65
C HIS A 292 -4.80 4.27 5.82
N GLY A 293 -4.33 4.16 4.59
CA GLY A 293 -4.78 3.12 3.66
C GLY A 293 -3.72 2.72 2.64
N GLU A 294 -3.96 1.61 1.96
CA GLU A 294 -3.06 1.02 0.98
C GLU A 294 -3.77 0.79 -0.35
N ILE A 295 -3.15 1.17 -1.49
CA ILE A 295 -3.63 0.77 -2.82
C ILE A 295 -3.37 -0.74 -2.97
N LEU A 296 -4.39 -1.51 -3.40
CA LEU A 296 -4.23 -2.93 -3.64
C LEU A 296 -3.23 -3.16 -4.77
N ARG A 297 -2.15 -3.86 -4.44
CA ARG A 297 -1.03 -4.11 -5.35
C ARG A 297 -1.36 -5.19 -6.35
N ALA A 298 -0.73 -5.11 -7.51
CA ALA A 298 -0.81 -6.10 -8.57
C ALA A 298 0.09 -7.33 -8.31
N GLY A 299 1.08 -7.17 -7.42
CA GLY A 299 1.99 -8.19 -6.93
C GLY A 299 2.08 -8.16 -5.40
N TYR A 300 3.03 -8.91 -4.87
CA TYR A 300 3.26 -8.99 -3.43
C TYR A 300 4.71 -8.69 -3.04
N ASP A 301 5.56 -8.38 -4.03
CA ASP A 301 6.99 -8.14 -3.83
C ASP A 301 7.33 -6.70 -3.43
N GLU A 302 8.62 -6.44 -3.24
CA GLU A 302 9.21 -5.17 -2.83
C GLU A 302 9.09 -4.04 -3.86
N LYS A 303 8.68 -4.34 -5.10
CA LYS A 303 8.51 -3.34 -6.16
C LYS A 303 7.20 -2.57 -6.01
N LEU A 304 6.24 -3.10 -5.26
CA LEU A 304 4.95 -2.49 -4.94
C LEU A 304 4.21 -1.98 -6.19
N GLU A 305 4.14 -2.80 -7.22
CA GLU A 305 3.45 -2.43 -8.45
C GLU A 305 1.93 -2.35 -8.28
N ILE A 306 1.32 -1.33 -8.89
CA ILE A 306 -0.13 -1.14 -8.94
C ILE A 306 -0.63 -1.01 -10.38
N ASP A 307 -1.85 -1.46 -10.62
CA ASP A 307 -2.57 -1.23 -11.86
C ASP A 307 -3.47 0.01 -11.71
N ILE A 308 -3.39 0.93 -12.68
CA ILE A 308 -4.27 2.11 -12.71
C ILE A 308 -5.69 1.69 -13.08
N ASN A 309 -5.84 0.76 -14.03
CA ASN A 309 -7.15 0.27 -14.45
C ASN A 309 -7.79 -0.57 -13.33
N GLY A 310 -8.94 -0.10 -12.84
CA GLY A 310 -9.65 -0.78 -11.76
C GLY A 310 -8.94 -0.69 -10.41
N MET A 311 -8.15 0.37 -10.19
CA MET A 311 -7.46 0.64 -8.93
C MET A 311 -8.44 0.52 -7.75
N LYS A 312 -7.97 -0.10 -6.69
CA LYS A 312 -8.69 -0.21 -5.42
C LYS A 312 -7.82 0.31 -4.29
N PHE A 313 -8.43 1.08 -3.39
CA PHE A 313 -7.77 1.66 -2.23
C PHE A 313 -8.46 1.15 -0.96
N LEU A 314 -7.75 0.34 -0.18
CA LEU A 314 -8.17 -0.11 1.14
C LEU A 314 -7.83 0.99 2.13
N PHE A 315 -8.79 1.45 2.93
CA PHE A 315 -8.63 2.57 3.83
C PHE A 315 -9.35 2.36 5.16
N GLN A 316 -8.94 3.07 6.17
CA GLN A 316 -9.70 3.20 7.41
C GLN A 316 -10.64 4.40 7.34
N GLY A 317 -11.87 4.20 7.78
CA GLY A 317 -12.90 5.23 7.77
C GLY A 317 -13.69 5.27 9.06
N VAL A 318 -14.29 6.43 9.33
CA VAL A 318 -15.21 6.67 10.45
C VAL A 318 -16.11 7.86 10.15
N SER A 319 -17.36 7.82 10.57
CA SER A 319 -18.26 8.99 10.48
C SER A 319 -17.98 10.00 11.58
N ASP A 320 -18.31 11.26 11.32
CA ASP A 320 -18.24 12.33 12.33
C ASP A 320 -19.06 12.00 13.57
N LYS A 321 -20.22 11.37 13.38
CA LYS A 321 -21.09 10.94 14.47
C LYS A 321 -20.41 9.91 15.39
N GLU A 322 -19.72 8.93 14.80
CA GLU A 322 -19.06 7.87 15.57
C GLU A 322 -17.80 8.36 16.29
N ARG A 323 -17.10 9.37 15.77
CA ARG A 323 -15.90 9.94 16.40
C ARG A 323 -16.18 11.02 17.43
N GLN A 324 -17.38 11.62 17.40
CA GLN A 324 -17.73 12.74 18.27
C GLN A 324 -17.55 12.38 19.76
N GLY A 325 -16.84 13.25 20.49
CA GLY A 325 -16.61 13.11 21.93
C GLY A 325 -15.65 11.99 22.33
N LYS A 326 -14.98 11.32 21.35
CA LYS A 326 -14.00 10.27 21.62
C LYS A 326 -12.57 10.81 21.60
N SER A 327 -11.73 10.30 22.49
CA SER A 327 -10.28 10.44 22.35
C SER A 327 -9.79 9.70 21.09
N TYR A 328 -8.65 10.12 20.51
CA TYR A 328 -8.13 9.51 19.29
C TYR A 328 -8.03 7.97 19.38
N GLY A 329 -7.64 7.47 20.54
CA GLY A 329 -7.49 6.03 20.75
C GLY A 329 -8.79 5.23 20.85
N GLU A 330 -9.92 5.89 21.00
CA GLU A 330 -11.26 5.29 21.14
C GLU A 330 -12.11 5.46 19.89
N ILE A 331 -11.58 6.13 18.85
CA ILE A 331 -12.26 6.29 17.57
C ILE A 331 -12.47 4.92 16.93
N PRO A 332 -13.72 4.54 16.60
CA PRO A 332 -14.04 3.20 16.10
C PRO A 332 -13.79 3.08 14.59
N TRP A 333 -12.52 3.21 14.19
CA TRP A 333 -12.12 3.03 12.81
C TRP A 333 -12.49 1.65 12.28
N LYS A 334 -12.95 1.61 11.02
CA LYS A 334 -13.31 0.41 10.26
C LYS A 334 -12.58 0.44 8.92
N LEU A 335 -12.39 -0.72 8.29
CA LEU A 335 -11.80 -0.78 6.96
C LEU A 335 -12.86 -0.93 5.87
N GLY A 336 -12.67 -0.22 4.77
CA GLY A 336 -13.45 -0.31 3.54
C GLY A 336 -12.58 -0.18 2.31
N ILE A 337 -13.14 -0.41 1.14
CA ILE A 337 -12.46 -0.29 -0.15
C ILE A 337 -13.14 0.77 -0.99
N LEU A 338 -12.31 1.64 -1.58
CA LEU A 338 -12.67 2.48 -2.71
C LEU A 338 -12.28 1.77 -4.00
N THR A 339 -13.19 1.75 -4.98
CA THR A 339 -12.92 1.26 -6.34
C THR A 339 -12.98 2.43 -7.29
N LEU A 340 -11.90 2.64 -8.07
CA LEU A 340 -11.83 3.73 -9.05
C LEU A 340 -12.91 3.53 -10.12
N GLU A 341 -13.75 4.55 -10.32
CA GLU A 341 -14.73 4.59 -11.41
C GLU A 341 -14.04 4.99 -12.72
N LYS A 342 -14.52 4.45 -13.84
CA LYS A 342 -14.03 4.77 -15.19
C LYS A 342 -14.55 6.11 -15.66
#